data_c11f6cdf8a4e3cedddfa132cf4944c4d
#
_entry.id   c11f6cdf8a4e3cedddfa132cf4944c4d
#
_cell.length_a   1.000
_cell.length_b   1.000
_cell.length_c   1.000
_cell.angle_alpha   90.00
_cell.angle_beta   90.00
_cell.angle_gamma   90.00
#
_symmetry.space_group_name_H-M   'P 1'
#
loop_
_entity.id
_entity.type
_entity.pdbx_description
1 polymer ?
#
loop_
_entity_poly.entity_id
_entity_poly.type
_entity_poly.pdbx_seq_one_letter_code
_entity_poly.pdbx_strand_id
1 'polypeptide(L)'
;MIKKILVPTDYSEASLNALESATVIANRNNCRLQILHVGETDGEYLAPPQAPVQGHAREVVDAMAGSILKKHGIGSETIFQRGFAGPTIVQTSFEKKADLIVLGAHGASGMREGFIGSTAYYVAKYANCPVLIIPESSKWLDFKNILFPQRTSFGTFKRYEFVKALSNGHAANLEVFALSVDRDPSGGNAMEIIGKRLNTGSAKSAINLSVRFSEHKHISREVLERADRMQADLIVLSSALDVINKQFFIGPFCQRIIQNAKVPVLYVR
;
A
#
# COMPACT_ATOMS: atom_id res chain seq x y z
N MET A 1 -4.83 -13.79 4.27
CA MET A 1 -5.63 -13.84 3.02
C MET A 1 -6.41 -12.54 2.94
N ILE A 2 -6.30 -11.79 1.85
CA ILE A 2 -7.02 -10.53 1.64
C ILE A 2 -8.47 -10.88 1.27
N LYS A 3 -9.45 -10.33 1.98
CA LYS A 3 -10.89 -10.56 1.74
C LYS A 3 -11.64 -9.28 1.42
N LYS A 4 -11.18 -8.14 1.97
CA LYS A 4 -11.81 -6.83 1.83
C LYS A 4 -10.76 -5.77 1.54
N ILE A 5 -10.97 -5.02 0.48
CA ILE A 5 -10.12 -3.89 0.09
C ILE A 5 -10.94 -2.62 0.18
N LEU A 6 -10.47 -1.66 0.98
CA LEU A 6 -11.05 -0.32 1.06
C LEU A 6 -10.34 0.60 0.06
N VAL A 7 -11.12 1.27 -0.78
CA VAL A 7 -10.61 2.19 -1.79
C VAL A 7 -11.30 3.55 -1.61
N PRO A 8 -10.64 4.52 -0.98
CA PRO A 8 -11.15 5.88 -0.95
C PRO A 8 -11.01 6.54 -2.33
N THR A 9 -12.01 7.30 -2.73
CA THR A 9 -12.02 8.07 -3.98
C THR A 9 -12.48 9.51 -3.75
N ASP A 10 -11.75 10.43 -4.38
CA ASP A 10 -12.06 11.85 -4.50
C ASP A 10 -12.23 12.27 -5.97
N TYR A 11 -12.39 11.26 -6.84
CA TYR A 11 -12.51 11.38 -8.31
C TYR A 11 -11.26 11.86 -9.03
N SER A 12 -10.17 12.12 -8.33
CA SER A 12 -8.88 12.43 -8.97
C SER A 12 -8.36 11.25 -9.80
N GLU A 13 -7.51 11.53 -10.78
CA GLU A 13 -6.86 10.49 -11.60
C GLU A 13 -6.10 9.48 -10.72
N ALA A 14 -5.41 9.96 -9.70
CA ALA A 14 -4.70 9.10 -8.75
C ALA A 14 -5.66 8.16 -7.98
N SER A 15 -6.84 8.64 -7.56
CA SER A 15 -7.83 7.79 -6.89
C SER A 15 -8.49 6.79 -7.84
N LEU A 16 -8.68 7.16 -9.11
CA LEU A 16 -9.17 6.25 -10.15
C LEU A 16 -8.15 5.16 -10.47
N ASN A 17 -6.86 5.50 -10.59
CA ASN A 17 -5.78 4.53 -10.77
C ASN A 17 -5.69 3.59 -9.56
N ALA A 18 -5.93 4.09 -8.35
CA ALA A 18 -6.01 3.26 -7.14
C ALA A 18 -7.20 2.28 -7.21
N LEU A 19 -8.35 2.71 -7.70
CA LEU A 19 -9.52 1.87 -7.86
C LEU A 19 -9.30 0.76 -8.91
N GLU A 20 -8.70 1.08 -10.05
CA GLU A 20 -8.30 0.07 -11.05
C GLU A 20 -7.34 -0.95 -10.45
N SER A 21 -6.35 -0.48 -9.73
CA SER A 21 -5.36 -1.29 -9.04
C SER A 21 -6.00 -2.24 -8.03
N ALA A 22 -6.90 -1.72 -7.20
CA ALA A 22 -7.65 -2.50 -6.23
C ALA A 22 -8.54 -3.54 -6.91
N THR A 23 -9.12 -3.21 -8.07
CA THR A 23 -9.95 -4.14 -8.85
C THR A 23 -9.14 -5.33 -9.36
N VAL A 24 -7.91 -5.10 -9.84
CA VAL A 24 -7.00 -6.19 -10.25
C VAL A 24 -6.66 -7.09 -9.06
N ILE A 25 -6.31 -6.50 -7.92
CA ILE A 25 -6.00 -7.25 -6.69
C ILE A 25 -7.23 -8.04 -6.22
N ALA A 26 -8.42 -7.42 -6.25
CA ALA A 26 -9.66 -8.06 -5.86
C ALA A 26 -10.00 -9.26 -6.72
N ASN A 27 -9.83 -9.15 -8.03
CA ASN A 27 -10.06 -10.24 -8.97
C ASN A 27 -9.13 -11.43 -8.70
N ARG A 28 -7.83 -11.17 -8.51
CA ARG A 28 -6.82 -12.20 -8.22
C ARG A 28 -7.06 -12.94 -6.89
N ASN A 29 -7.56 -12.23 -5.89
CA ASN A 29 -7.75 -12.77 -4.55
C ASN A 29 -9.19 -13.18 -4.25
N ASN A 30 -10.10 -13.01 -5.21
CA ASN A 30 -11.55 -13.25 -5.03
C ASN A 30 -12.08 -12.51 -3.79
N CYS A 31 -11.78 -11.23 -3.67
CA CYS A 31 -12.16 -10.42 -2.52
C CYS A 31 -13.13 -9.29 -2.92
N ARG A 32 -13.78 -8.70 -1.92
CA ARG A 32 -14.75 -7.62 -2.11
C ARG A 32 -14.07 -6.25 -2.10
N LEU A 33 -14.56 -5.36 -2.95
CA LEU A 33 -14.19 -3.95 -2.91
C LEU A 33 -15.17 -3.16 -2.03
N GLN A 34 -14.64 -2.20 -1.29
CA GLN A 34 -15.37 -1.20 -0.54
C GLN A 34 -14.92 0.17 -1.05
N ILE A 35 -15.77 0.82 -1.85
CA ILE A 35 -15.46 2.11 -2.46
C ILE A 35 -16.00 3.19 -1.53
N LEU A 36 -15.10 3.98 -0.94
CA LEU A 36 -15.43 5.02 0.02
C LEU A 36 -15.30 6.40 -0.62
N HIS A 37 -16.35 7.18 -0.58
CA HIS A 37 -16.28 8.62 -0.81
C HIS A 37 -16.48 9.37 0.49
N VAL A 38 -15.57 10.30 0.79
CA VAL A 38 -15.66 11.19 1.94
C VAL A 38 -15.96 12.60 1.44
N GLY A 39 -17.19 13.05 1.65
CA GLY A 39 -17.59 14.44 1.36
C GLY A 39 -17.03 15.37 2.43
N GLU A 40 -16.58 16.55 2.01
CA GLU A 40 -16.16 17.61 2.91
C GLU A 40 -17.35 18.12 3.71
N THR A 41 -17.11 18.52 4.95
CA THR A 41 -18.07 19.27 5.75
C THR A 41 -17.95 20.73 5.35
N ASP A 42 -19.01 21.32 4.81
CA ASP A 42 -19.09 22.77 4.53
C ASP A 42 -18.97 23.54 5.86
N GLY A 43 -17.76 23.71 6.35
CA GLY A 43 -17.40 24.63 7.46
C GLY A 43 -18.18 24.51 8.78
N GLU A 44 -19.30 23.85 8.83
CA GLU A 44 -20.10 23.61 10.02
C GLU A 44 -19.76 22.28 10.69
N TYR A 45 -19.04 22.36 11.78
CA TYR A 45 -18.64 21.25 12.65
C TYR A 45 -19.80 20.43 13.26
N LEU A 46 -21.04 20.66 12.86
CA LEU A 46 -22.24 20.15 13.51
C LEU A 46 -23.07 19.12 12.73
N ALA A 47 -22.69 18.79 11.50
CA ALA A 47 -23.38 17.71 10.79
C ALA A 47 -22.90 16.34 11.33
N PRO A 48 -23.79 15.44 11.74
CA PRO A 48 -23.39 14.12 12.18
C PRO A 48 -22.62 13.40 11.06
N PRO A 49 -21.53 12.65 11.39
CA PRO A 49 -20.67 11.98 10.41
C PRO A 49 -21.42 11.03 9.45
N GLN A 50 -22.64 10.64 9.81
CA GLN A 50 -23.48 9.68 9.10
C GLN A 50 -24.49 10.35 8.16
N ALA A 51 -24.52 11.69 8.07
CA ALA A 51 -25.45 12.34 7.16
C ALA A 51 -25.14 11.94 5.71
N PRO A 52 -26.14 11.47 4.94
CA PRO A 52 -25.90 10.98 3.59
C PRO A 52 -25.36 12.11 2.72
N VAL A 53 -24.29 11.83 1.99
CA VAL A 53 -23.79 12.73 0.94
C VAL A 53 -24.87 12.78 -0.14
N GLN A 54 -25.54 13.91 -0.30
CA GLN A 54 -26.62 14.05 -1.27
C GLN A 54 -26.05 14.41 -2.65
N GLY A 55 -26.73 13.93 -3.71
CA GLY A 55 -26.55 14.37 -5.07
C GLY A 55 -25.52 13.57 -5.89
N HIS A 56 -24.91 14.24 -6.85
CA HIS A 56 -24.13 13.69 -7.92
C HIS A 56 -22.97 12.74 -7.51
N ALA A 57 -22.36 12.96 -6.36
CA ALA A 57 -21.27 12.12 -5.86
C ALA A 57 -21.69 10.65 -5.65
N ARG A 58 -22.89 10.41 -5.14
CA ARG A 58 -23.42 9.05 -4.95
C ARG A 58 -23.62 8.35 -6.29
N GLU A 59 -24.24 9.03 -7.23
CA GLU A 59 -24.51 8.48 -8.57
C GLU A 59 -23.21 8.09 -9.29
N VAL A 60 -22.16 8.90 -9.16
CA VAL A 60 -20.86 8.62 -9.77
C VAL A 60 -20.21 7.39 -9.14
N VAL A 61 -20.18 7.27 -7.80
CA VAL A 61 -19.57 6.11 -7.13
C VAL A 61 -20.37 4.83 -7.40
N ASP A 62 -21.70 4.91 -7.40
CA ASP A 62 -22.56 3.76 -7.70
C ASP A 62 -22.39 3.32 -9.17
N ALA A 63 -22.21 4.27 -10.11
CA ALA A 63 -21.88 3.96 -11.49
C ALA A 63 -20.50 3.30 -11.65
N MET A 64 -19.48 3.75 -10.88
CA MET A 64 -18.17 3.09 -10.82
C MET A 64 -18.30 1.64 -10.34
N ALA A 65 -19.04 1.42 -9.25
CA ALA A 65 -19.29 0.10 -8.70
C ALA A 65 -20.01 -0.83 -9.71
N GLY A 66 -21.02 -0.30 -10.40
CA GLY A 66 -21.74 -1.00 -11.46
C GLY A 66 -20.86 -1.36 -12.66
N SER A 67 -19.96 -0.47 -13.05
CA SER A 67 -18.98 -0.72 -14.12
C SER A 67 -18.00 -1.83 -13.74
N ILE A 68 -17.48 -1.83 -12.50
CA ILE A 68 -16.59 -2.88 -11.99
C ILE A 68 -17.29 -4.24 -11.98
N LEU A 69 -18.52 -4.28 -11.49
CA LEU A 69 -19.32 -5.51 -11.49
C LEU A 69 -19.53 -6.04 -12.91
N LYS A 70 -19.93 -5.17 -13.84
CA LYS A 70 -20.18 -5.55 -15.25
C LYS A 70 -18.92 -6.01 -15.97
N LYS A 71 -17.79 -5.34 -15.75
CA LYS A 71 -16.53 -5.61 -16.47
C LYS A 71 -15.73 -6.76 -15.86
N HIS A 72 -15.74 -6.91 -14.54
CA HIS A 72 -14.86 -7.82 -13.80
C HIS A 72 -15.59 -8.88 -12.97
N GLY A 73 -16.92 -8.78 -12.83
CA GLY A 73 -17.71 -9.71 -12.00
C GLY A 73 -17.47 -9.53 -10.49
N ILE A 74 -16.82 -8.44 -10.07
CA ILE A 74 -16.45 -8.20 -8.68
C ILE A 74 -17.56 -7.41 -7.97
N GLY A 75 -18.10 -7.98 -6.90
CA GLY A 75 -19.03 -7.27 -6.03
C GLY A 75 -18.34 -6.16 -5.25
N SER A 76 -18.94 -4.98 -5.28
CA SER A 76 -18.44 -3.81 -4.53
C SER A 76 -19.55 -3.22 -3.65
N GLU A 77 -19.14 -2.74 -2.46
CA GLU A 77 -19.97 -1.97 -1.54
C GLU A 77 -19.59 -0.49 -1.69
N THR A 78 -20.56 0.38 -1.88
CA THR A 78 -20.35 1.83 -1.90
C THR A 78 -20.61 2.40 -0.52
N ILE A 79 -19.69 3.21 -0.02
CA ILE A 79 -19.70 3.81 1.31
C ILE A 79 -19.58 5.32 1.16
N PHE A 80 -20.47 6.04 1.82
CA PHE A 80 -20.46 7.50 1.83
C PHE A 80 -20.34 7.98 3.27
N GLN A 81 -19.36 8.80 3.53
CA GLN A 81 -19.11 9.41 4.83
C GLN A 81 -18.87 10.91 4.67
N ARG A 82 -19.06 11.68 5.73
CA ARG A 82 -18.67 13.08 5.82
C ARG A 82 -17.58 13.25 6.86
N GLY A 83 -16.66 14.16 6.62
CA GLY A 83 -15.61 14.48 7.57
C GLY A 83 -14.27 14.78 6.91
N PHE A 84 -13.23 14.81 7.72
CA PHE A 84 -11.86 14.92 7.24
C PHE A 84 -11.42 13.59 6.61
N ALA A 85 -10.97 13.62 5.36
CA ALA A 85 -10.70 12.42 4.57
C ALA A 85 -9.79 11.42 5.31
N GLY A 86 -8.63 11.83 5.80
CA GLY A 86 -7.68 10.94 6.46
C GLY A 86 -8.26 10.18 7.67
N PRO A 87 -8.77 10.89 8.71
CA PRO A 87 -9.41 10.27 9.87
C PRO A 87 -10.60 9.36 9.50
N THR A 88 -11.46 9.82 8.59
CA THR A 88 -12.65 9.07 8.17
C THR A 88 -12.28 7.76 7.45
N ILE A 89 -11.27 7.80 6.57
CA ILE A 89 -10.75 6.59 5.90
C ILE A 89 -10.23 5.58 6.92
N VAL A 90 -9.41 6.04 7.88
CA VAL A 90 -8.85 5.17 8.93
C VAL A 90 -9.97 4.56 9.78
N GLN A 91 -10.92 5.36 10.25
CA GLN A 91 -12.06 4.88 11.01
C GLN A 91 -12.89 3.85 10.22
N THR A 92 -13.25 4.17 8.98
CA THR A 92 -14.01 3.27 8.11
C THR A 92 -13.25 1.96 7.87
N SER A 93 -11.94 1.99 7.69
CA SER A 93 -11.13 0.79 7.51
C SER A 93 -11.22 -0.16 8.72
N PHE A 94 -11.24 0.40 9.92
CA PHE A 94 -11.42 -0.37 11.16
C PHE A 94 -12.83 -0.95 11.28
N GLU A 95 -13.86 -0.12 11.11
CA GLU A 95 -15.28 -0.52 11.22
C GLU A 95 -15.65 -1.60 10.21
N LYS A 96 -15.18 -1.46 8.98
CA LYS A 96 -15.45 -2.40 7.88
C LYS A 96 -14.50 -3.60 7.89
N LYS A 97 -13.51 -3.61 8.78
CA LYS A 97 -12.48 -4.66 8.88
C LYS A 97 -11.78 -4.87 7.53
N ALA A 98 -11.26 -3.79 6.96
CA ALA A 98 -10.49 -3.85 5.74
C ALA A 98 -9.15 -4.57 5.97
N ASP A 99 -8.80 -5.47 5.07
CA ASP A 99 -7.50 -6.17 5.09
C ASP A 99 -6.41 -5.38 4.37
N LEU A 100 -6.82 -4.47 3.49
CA LEU A 100 -5.95 -3.60 2.69
C LEU A 100 -6.67 -2.28 2.39
N ILE A 101 -5.96 -1.17 2.49
CA ILE A 101 -6.39 0.10 1.90
C ILE A 101 -5.57 0.35 0.64
N VAL A 102 -6.23 0.73 -0.47
CA VAL A 102 -5.56 1.14 -1.71
C VAL A 102 -5.98 2.56 -2.02
N LEU A 103 -5.02 3.48 -2.10
CA LEU A 103 -5.31 4.90 -2.33
C LEU A 103 -4.25 5.57 -3.22
N GLY A 104 -4.63 6.66 -3.87
CA GLY A 104 -3.70 7.48 -4.64
C GLY A 104 -2.68 8.19 -3.75
N ALA A 105 -1.48 8.41 -4.26
CA ALA A 105 -0.44 9.15 -3.55
C ALA A 105 -0.80 10.62 -3.34
N HIS A 106 -1.60 11.19 -4.24
CA HIS A 106 -2.10 12.56 -4.21
C HIS A 106 -3.62 12.57 -4.39
N GLY A 107 -4.28 13.63 -3.95
CA GLY A 107 -5.70 13.86 -4.15
C GLY A 107 -5.96 15.01 -5.12
N ALA A 108 -7.23 15.39 -5.27
CA ALA A 108 -7.70 16.44 -6.18
C ALA A 108 -7.07 17.82 -5.94
N SER A 109 -6.49 18.08 -4.77
CA SER A 109 -5.81 19.34 -4.46
C SER A 109 -4.46 19.54 -5.15
N GLY A 110 -3.98 18.55 -5.92
CA GLY A 110 -2.83 18.64 -6.83
C GLY A 110 -1.57 19.22 -6.17
N MET A 111 -0.96 18.54 -5.22
CA MET A 111 0.31 18.99 -4.66
C MET A 111 1.47 18.72 -5.62
N ARG A 112 2.50 19.55 -5.54
CA ARG A 112 3.72 19.49 -6.35
C ARG A 112 4.35 18.09 -6.30
N GLU A 113 4.89 17.65 -7.43
CA GLU A 113 5.74 16.45 -7.53
C GLU A 113 6.74 16.37 -6.36
N GLY A 114 6.91 15.19 -5.78
CA GLY A 114 7.83 14.95 -4.67
C GLY A 114 7.24 15.08 -3.26
N PHE A 115 5.91 15.22 -3.12
CA PHE A 115 5.23 15.20 -1.82
C PHE A 115 4.13 14.15 -1.80
N ILE A 116 4.03 13.39 -0.71
CA ILE A 116 2.85 12.57 -0.42
C ILE A 116 1.69 13.46 0.01
N GLY A 117 0.49 13.21 -0.50
CA GLY A 117 -0.71 13.92 -0.07
C GLY A 117 -0.98 13.76 1.43
N SER A 118 -1.52 14.80 2.05
CA SER A 118 -1.84 14.79 3.49
C SER A 118 -2.72 13.61 3.91
N THR A 119 -3.71 13.27 3.09
CA THR A 119 -4.60 12.13 3.29
C THR A 119 -3.84 10.80 3.23
N ALA A 120 -3.03 10.60 2.19
CA ALA A 120 -2.25 9.37 2.04
C ALA A 120 -1.24 9.20 3.18
N TYR A 121 -0.58 10.29 3.58
CA TYR A 121 0.31 10.30 4.74
C TYR A 121 -0.43 9.94 6.04
N TYR A 122 -1.59 10.56 6.28
CA TYR A 122 -2.39 10.29 7.47
C TYR A 122 -2.84 8.83 7.52
N VAL A 123 -3.37 8.30 6.42
CA VAL A 123 -3.83 6.93 6.33
C VAL A 123 -2.67 5.95 6.55
N ALA A 124 -1.54 6.14 5.87
CA ALA A 124 -0.37 5.29 6.07
C ALA A 124 0.16 5.31 7.52
N LYS A 125 0.04 6.47 8.19
CA LYS A 125 0.46 6.64 9.58
C LYS A 125 -0.47 5.95 10.59
N TYR A 126 -1.78 5.98 10.37
CA TYR A 126 -2.76 5.60 11.39
C TYR A 126 -3.57 4.34 11.08
N ALA A 127 -3.54 3.86 9.84
CA ALA A 127 -4.25 2.62 9.49
C ALA A 127 -3.68 1.42 10.27
N ASN A 128 -4.56 0.51 10.65
CA ASN A 128 -4.23 -0.75 11.32
C ASN A 128 -4.09 -1.94 10.36
N CYS A 129 -4.30 -1.73 9.08
CA CYS A 129 -4.04 -2.68 8.01
C CYS A 129 -2.99 -2.11 7.03
N PRO A 130 -2.39 -2.94 6.16
CA PRO A 130 -1.49 -2.49 5.13
C PRO A 130 -2.13 -1.45 4.22
N VAL A 131 -1.31 -0.53 3.71
CA VAL A 131 -1.73 0.58 2.84
C VAL A 131 -0.92 0.53 1.56
N LEU A 132 -1.59 0.34 0.43
CA LEU A 132 -0.99 0.40 -0.89
C LEU A 132 -1.21 1.80 -1.46
N ILE A 133 -0.12 2.51 -1.69
CA ILE A 133 -0.11 3.87 -2.21
C ILE A 133 0.26 3.82 -3.68
N ILE A 134 -0.61 4.34 -4.54
CA ILE A 134 -0.49 4.30 -5.99
C ILE A 134 -0.03 5.67 -6.49
N PRO A 135 1.16 5.79 -7.10
CA PRO A 135 1.59 7.01 -7.78
C PRO A 135 0.68 7.31 -8.98
N GLU A 136 0.50 8.59 -9.30
CA GLU A 136 -0.31 9.04 -10.43
C GLU A 136 0.19 8.49 -11.77
N SER A 137 1.51 8.34 -11.90
CA SER A 137 2.16 7.79 -13.10
C SER A 137 1.98 6.28 -13.29
N SER A 138 1.51 5.56 -12.27
CA SER A 138 1.38 4.10 -12.31
C SER A 138 0.05 3.68 -12.91
N LYS A 139 0.11 3.05 -14.09
CA LYS A 139 -1.08 2.59 -14.82
C LYS A 139 -1.36 1.08 -14.74
N TRP A 140 -0.44 0.27 -14.17
CA TRP A 140 -0.57 -1.19 -14.17
C TRP A 140 0.05 -1.84 -12.93
N LEU A 141 -0.64 -2.86 -12.40
CA LEU A 141 -0.19 -3.63 -11.23
C LEU A 141 -0.10 -5.11 -11.58
N ASP A 142 1.03 -5.49 -12.14
CA ASP A 142 1.35 -6.91 -12.32
C ASP A 142 2.58 -7.24 -11.47
N PHE A 143 2.47 -7.23 -10.17
CA PHE A 143 3.56 -7.38 -9.20
C PHE A 143 4.53 -8.53 -9.52
N LYS A 144 5.29 -8.38 -10.60
CA LYS A 144 6.27 -9.37 -11.08
C LYS A 144 7.62 -9.20 -10.40
N ASN A 145 8.04 -7.94 -10.20
CA ASN A 145 9.32 -7.61 -9.58
C ASN A 145 9.07 -6.80 -8.31
N ILE A 146 9.19 -7.44 -7.18
CA ILE A 146 8.89 -6.85 -5.88
C ILE A 146 10.20 -6.58 -5.14
N LEU A 147 10.43 -5.33 -4.75
CA LEU A 147 11.53 -4.93 -3.90
C LEU A 147 11.07 -4.83 -2.45
N PHE A 148 11.72 -5.56 -1.56
CA PHE A 148 11.41 -5.58 -0.14
C PHE A 148 12.64 -5.18 0.69
N PRO A 149 12.88 -3.86 0.87
CA PRO A 149 13.97 -3.39 1.71
C PRO A 149 13.70 -3.74 3.18
N GLN A 150 14.69 -4.33 3.83
CA GLN A 150 14.62 -4.74 5.22
C GLN A 150 15.92 -4.39 5.94
N ARG A 151 15.82 -3.95 7.19
CA ARG A 151 16.98 -4.03 8.10
C ARG A 151 17.12 -5.44 8.63
N THR A 152 18.32 -5.80 9.04
CA THR A 152 18.68 -7.14 9.54
C THR A 152 18.02 -7.48 10.89
N SER A 153 16.89 -6.90 11.25
CA SER A 153 16.18 -7.15 12.51
C SER A 153 15.02 -8.15 12.35
N PHE A 154 14.79 -8.92 13.40
CA PHE A 154 13.75 -9.93 13.51
C PHE A 154 12.34 -9.32 13.42
N GLY A 155 11.46 -9.84 12.59
CA GLY A 155 10.07 -9.38 12.47
C GLY A 155 9.47 -9.47 11.06
N THR A 156 10.25 -9.92 10.10
CA THR A 156 9.97 -9.88 8.66
C THR A 156 8.85 -10.84 8.21
N PHE A 157 8.60 -11.93 8.96
CA PHE A 157 7.78 -13.05 8.47
C PHE A 157 6.30 -12.73 8.26
N LYS A 158 5.66 -11.99 9.18
CA LYS A 158 4.24 -11.64 9.02
C LYS A 158 3.99 -10.75 7.80
N ARG A 159 4.96 -9.89 7.50
CA ARG A 159 4.90 -8.97 6.35
C ARG A 159 5.12 -9.71 5.04
N TYR A 160 5.98 -10.71 5.03
CA TYR A 160 6.21 -11.58 3.87
C TYR A 160 4.94 -12.35 3.47
N GLU A 161 4.21 -12.91 4.42
CA GLU A 161 2.95 -13.61 4.12
C GLU A 161 1.93 -12.68 3.45
N PHE A 162 1.92 -11.39 3.81
CA PHE A 162 1.05 -10.42 3.13
C PHE A 162 1.51 -10.14 1.69
N VAL A 163 2.82 -9.97 1.48
CA VAL A 163 3.41 -9.80 0.13
C VAL A 163 3.09 -11.01 -0.74
N LYS A 164 3.23 -12.22 -0.18
CA LYS A 164 2.86 -13.47 -0.85
C LYS A 164 1.37 -13.51 -1.21
N ALA A 165 0.49 -13.01 -0.36
CA ALA A 165 -0.94 -12.92 -0.65
C ALA A 165 -1.25 -11.95 -1.78
N LEU A 166 -0.53 -10.83 -1.90
CA LEU A 166 -0.67 -9.89 -3.03
C LEU A 166 -0.24 -10.49 -4.37
N SER A 167 0.81 -11.31 -4.36
CA SER A 167 1.32 -11.99 -5.56
C SER A 167 0.61 -13.33 -5.84
N ASN A 168 -0.53 -13.59 -5.19
CA ASN A 168 -1.24 -14.86 -5.27
C ASN A 168 -1.59 -15.24 -6.72
N GLY A 169 -1.13 -16.43 -7.14
CA GLY A 169 -1.41 -16.99 -8.45
C GLY A 169 -0.52 -16.50 -9.59
N HIS A 170 0.44 -15.62 -9.36
CA HIS A 170 1.37 -15.11 -10.36
C HIS A 170 2.82 -15.40 -9.97
N ALA A 171 3.64 -15.74 -10.98
CA ALA A 171 5.08 -15.81 -10.80
C ALA A 171 5.63 -14.41 -10.49
N ALA A 172 6.30 -14.25 -9.37
CA ALA A 172 6.90 -13.00 -8.96
C ALA A 172 8.36 -13.20 -8.55
N ASN A 173 9.19 -12.22 -8.89
CA ASN A 173 10.55 -12.11 -8.37
C ASN A 173 10.50 -11.20 -7.14
N LEU A 174 10.77 -11.75 -5.98
CA LEU A 174 10.86 -10.99 -4.74
C LEU A 174 12.33 -10.83 -4.36
N GLU A 175 12.80 -9.61 -4.39
CA GLU A 175 14.12 -9.29 -3.87
C GLU A 175 14.02 -8.73 -2.45
N VAL A 176 14.55 -9.45 -1.48
CA VAL A 176 14.78 -8.93 -0.13
C VAL A 176 16.08 -8.14 -0.15
N PHE A 177 15.95 -6.82 -0.06
CA PHE A 177 17.08 -5.91 -0.06
C PHE A 177 17.49 -5.61 1.39
N ALA A 178 18.51 -6.31 1.84
CA ALA A 178 19.01 -6.22 3.20
C ALA A 178 19.92 -4.99 3.36
N LEU A 179 19.51 -4.09 4.25
CA LEU A 179 20.21 -2.85 4.56
C LEU A 179 20.91 -2.98 5.91
N SER A 180 22.23 -3.00 5.89
CA SER A 180 23.05 -2.91 7.12
C SER A 180 23.53 -1.47 7.27
N VAL A 181 23.34 -0.90 8.46
CA VAL A 181 23.84 0.45 8.81
C VAL A 181 25.18 0.32 9.55
N ASP A 182 25.39 -0.79 10.22
CA ASP A 182 26.62 -1.15 10.91
C ASP A 182 27.15 -2.48 10.37
N ARG A 183 28.47 -2.63 10.32
CA ARG A 183 29.14 -3.90 10.01
C ARG A 183 28.83 -4.92 11.10
N ASP A 184 27.62 -5.45 11.11
CA ASP A 184 27.23 -6.53 11.99
C ASP A 184 27.45 -7.89 11.27
N PRO A 185 28.47 -8.66 11.64
CA PRO A 185 28.74 -9.97 11.05
C PRO A 185 27.58 -10.96 11.23
N SER A 186 26.71 -10.73 12.24
CA SER A 186 25.54 -11.59 12.51
C SER A 186 24.39 -11.36 11.51
N GLY A 187 24.34 -10.21 10.83
CA GLY A 187 23.29 -9.86 9.86
C GLY A 187 23.25 -10.81 8.67
N GLY A 188 24.40 -11.29 8.20
CA GLY A 188 24.50 -12.27 7.12
C GLY A 188 23.82 -13.59 7.46
N ASN A 189 24.06 -14.11 8.67
CA ASN A 189 23.44 -15.34 9.14
C ASN A 189 21.92 -15.22 9.32
N ALA A 190 21.44 -14.08 9.84
CA ALA A 190 20.01 -13.83 9.99
C ALA A 190 19.28 -13.83 8.64
N MET A 191 19.87 -13.24 7.60
CA MET A 191 19.28 -13.19 6.27
C MET A 191 19.35 -14.53 5.53
N GLU A 192 20.37 -15.33 5.74
CA GLU A 192 20.42 -16.69 5.24
C GLU A 192 19.33 -17.58 5.88
N ILE A 193 19.10 -17.43 7.19
CA ILE A 193 18.01 -18.10 7.91
C ILE A 193 16.65 -17.64 7.36
N ILE A 194 16.47 -16.35 7.10
CA ILE A 194 15.26 -15.79 6.49
C ILE A 194 15.07 -16.40 5.09
N GLY A 195 16.10 -16.38 4.26
CA GLY A 195 16.05 -16.96 2.91
C GLY A 195 15.67 -18.46 2.93
N LYS A 196 16.28 -19.24 3.80
CA LYS A 196 15.94 -20.67 3.99
C LYS A 196 14.49 -20.86 4.43
N ARG A 197 14.00 -20.09 5.40
CA ARG A 197 12.60 -20.19 5.88
C ARG A 197 11.58 -19.73 4.86
N LEU A 198 11.89 -18.70 4.08
CA LEU A 198 11.02 -18.23 2.99
C LEU A 198 10.92 -19.28 1.87
N ASN A 199 12.03 -19.97 1.56
CA ASN A 199 12.06 -21.03 0.56
C ASN A 199 11.35 -22.31 1.01
N THR A 200 11.41 -22.69 2.29
CA THR A 200 10.75 -23.91 2.79
C THR A 200 9.22 -23.83 2.82
N GLY A 201 8.65 -22.62 2.91
CA GLY A 201 7.18 -22.41 2.80
C GLY A 201 6.68 -22.36 1.36
N SER A 202 7.55 -22.41 0.37
CA SER A 202 7.31 -21.97 -1.01
C SER A 202 7.14 -23.07 -2.05
N ALA A 203 7.08 -24.35 -1.66
CA ALA A 203 7.00 -25.48 -2.61
C ALA A 203 5.81 -25.44 -3.59
N LYS A 204 4.88 -24.47 -3.44
CA LYS A 204 3.75 -24.21 -4.36
C LYS A 204 3.62 -22.74 -4.80
N SER A 205 4.49 -21.83 -4.37
CA SER A 205 4.43 -20.44 -4.81
C SER A 205 5.50 -20.18 -5.87
N ALA A 206 5.10 -19.65 -7.00
CA ALA A 206 5.99 -19.27 -8.10
C ALA A 206 6.77 -17.97 -7.77
N ILE A 207 7.24 -17.82 -6.50
CA ILE A 207 8.02 -16.65 -6.07
C ILE A 207 9.50 -17.03 -6.11
N ASN A 208 10.25 -16.40 -6.99
CA ASN A 208 11.71 -16.45 -7.01
C ASN A 208 12.26 -15.47 -5.98
N LEU A 209 12.84 -15.98 -4.90
CA LEU A 209 13.41 -15.16 -3.85
C LEU A 209 14.90 -14.93 -4.10
N SER A 210 15.31 -13.67 -4.08
CA SER A 210 16.71 -13.26 -4.04
C SER A 210 16.97 -12.40 -2.81
N VAL A 211 18.21 -12.41 -2.32
CA VAL A 211 18.65 -11.58 -1.19
C VAL A 211 19.88 -10.80 -1.63
N ARG A 212 19.86 -9.50 -1.43
CA ARG A 212 20.98 -8.61 -1.74
C ARG A 212 21.30 -7.74 -0.53
N PHE A 213 22.57 -7.59 -0.23
CA PHE A 213 23.07 -6.74 0.84
C PHE A 213 23.54 -5.39 0.32
N SER A 214 23.33 -4.34 1.11
CA SER A 214 23.90 -3.02 0.89
C SER A 214 24.35 -2.39 2.20
N GLU A 215 25.54 -1.77 2.17
CA GLU A 215 26.15 -1.05 3.29
C GLU A 215 26.21 0.44 2.96
N HIS A 216 25.08 1.13 2.90
CA HIS A 216 25.08 2.55 2.54
C HIS A 216 24.43 3.45 3.57
N LYS A 217 24.99 4.67 3.70
CA LYS A 217 24.48 5.72 4.60
C LYS A 217 23.16 6.35 4.13
N HIS A 218 22.82 6.23 2.83
CA HIS A 218 21.65 6.87 2.22
C HIS A 218 20.57 5.85 1.83
N ILE A 219 19.95 5.22 2.81
CA ILE A 219 19.00 4.11 2.65
C ILE A 219 17.89 4.41 1.63
N SER A 220 17.23 5.57 1.71
CA SER A 220 16.11 5.90 0.80
C SER A 220 16.55 6.01 -0.65
N ARG A 221 17.71 6.59 -0.90
CA ARG A 221 18.28 6.71 -2.24
C ARG A 221 18.65 5.34 -2.81
N GLU A 222 19.29 4.52 -2.01
CA GLU A 222 19.72 3.17 -2.39
C GLU A 222 18.52 2.27 -2.76
N VAL A 223 17.43 2.37 -1.99
CA VAL A 223 16.18 1.65 -2.28
C VAL A 223 15.57 2.10 -3.60
N LEU A 224 15.51 3.40 -3.86
CA LEU A 224 14.94 3.95 -5.10
C LEU A 224 15.79 3.57 -6.33
N GLU A 225 17.12 3.72 -6.23
CA GLU A 225 18.03 3.31 -7.29
C GLU A 225 17.98 1.79 -7.54
N ARG A 226 17.80 1.00 -6.49
CA ARG A 226 17.63 -0.44 -6.63
C ARG A 226 16.31 -0.80 -7.30
N ALA A 227 15.22 -0.13 -6.94
CA ALA A 227 13.92 -0.29 -7.58
C ALA A 227 14.00 0.00 -9.09
N ASP A 228 14.66 1.10 -9.48
CA ASP A 228 14.87 1.46 -10.89
C ASP A 228 15.70 0.39 -11.62
N ARG A 229 16.83 -0.07 -11.03
CA ARG A 229 17.73 -1.06 -11.66
C ARG A 229 17.08 -2.42 -11.88
N MET A 230 16.22 -2.88 -10.96
CA MET A 230 15.53 -4.16 -11.12
C MET A 230 14.19 -4.04 -11.83
N GLN A 231 13.82 -2.82 -12.25
CA GLN A 231 12.50 -2.52 -12.82
C GLN A 231 11.37 -3.03 -11.90
N ALA A 232 11.43 -2.63 -10.64
CA ALA A 232 10.43 -3.02 -9.66
C ALA A 232 9.05 -2.49 -10.04
N ASP A 233 8.03 -3.31 -9.82
CA ASP A 233 6.62 -2.95 -9.99
C ASP A 233 5.96 -2.62 -8.63
N LEU A 234 6.63 -3.00 -7.55
CA LEU A 234 6.17 -2.76 -6.18
C LEU A 234 7.37 -2.62 -5.24
N ILE A 235 7.32 -1.61 -4.38
CA ILE A 235 8.21 -1.50 -3.22
C ILE A 235 7.39 -1.82 -1.97
N VAL A 236 7.86 -2.75 -1.14
CA VAL A 236 7.22 -3.09 0.13
C VAL A 236 8.01 -2.48 1.26
N LEU A 237 7.42 -1.53 1.97
CA LEU A 237 8.02 -0.89 3.12
C LEU A 237 7.43 -1.40 4.42
N SER A 238 8.25 -1.48 5.44
CA SER A 238 7.79 -1.76 6.79
C SER A 238 8.24 -0.68 7.77
N SER A 239 7.45 -0.44 8.81
CA SER A 239 7.82 0.49 9.88
C SER A 239 9.17 0.16 10.53
N ALA A 240 9.63 -1.09 10.45
CA ALA A 240 10.93 -1.51 10.96
C ALA A 240 12.13 -0.98 10.15
N LEU A 241 11.91 -0.40 8.96
CA LEU A 241 12.97 0.26 8.19
C LEU A 241 13.48 1.53 8.91
N ASP A 242 12.61 2.19 9.68
CA ASP A 242 12.92 3.40 10.46
C ASP A 242 13.09 3.05 11.96
N VAL A 243 14.25 2.54 12.36
CA VAL A 243 14.51 1.92 13.69
C VAL A 243 14.50 2.90 14.88
N ILE A 244 14.47 4.20 14.68
CA ILE A 244 14.88 5.16 15.72
C ILE A 244 13.78 5.52 16.72
N ASN A 245 12.49 5.28 16.44
CA ASN A 245 11.45 5.59 17.43
C ASN A 245 10.28 4.63 17.37
N LYS A 246 10.01 3.96 18.50
CA LYS A 246 8.77 3.19 18.74
C LYS A 246 7.51 4.07 18.76
N GLN A 247 7.63 5.36 18.43
CA GLN A 247 6.51 6.28 18.28
C GLN A 247 5.95 6.17 16.86
N PHE A 248 4.66 6.15 16.78
CA PHE A 248 3.70 6.03 15.70
C PHE A 248 3.93 6.91 14.44
N PHE A 249 5.14 7.02 13.90
CA PHE A 249 5.45 7.83 12.73
C PHE A 249 5.87 6.95 11.55
N ILE A 250 5.46 7.35 10.33
CA ILE A 250 6.21 6.96 9.15
C ILE A 250 7.55 7.65 9.27
N GLY A 251 8.61 6.86 9.45
CA GLY A 251 9.93 7.43 9.63
C GLY A 251 10.48 8.08 8.35
N PRO A 252 11.54 8.87 8.47
CA PRO A 252 12.04 9.70 7.39
C PRO A 252 12.48 8.90 6.15
N PHE A 253 12.92 7.66 6.30
CA PHE A 253 13.33 6.81 5.17
C PHE A 253 12.11 6.34 4.38
N CYS A 254 11.09 5.78 5.05
CA CYS A 254 9.85 5.38 4.42
C CYS A 254 9.14 6.56 3.76
N GLN A 255 9.09 7.71 4.45
CA GLN A 255 8.49 8.93 3.89
C GLN A 255 9.18 9.36 2.60
N ARG A 256 10.51 9.42 2.57
CA ARG A 256 11.28 9.78 1.36
C ARG A 256 11.07 8.78 0.22
N ILE A 257 10.98 7.49 0.54
CA ILE A 257 10.73 6.48 -0.50
C ILE A 257 9.34 6.65 -1.08
N ILE A 258 8.30 6.79 -0.24
CA ILE A 258 6.92 6.99 -0.70
C ILE A 258 6.79 8.25 -1.56
N GLN A 259 7.47 9.35 -1.18
CA GLN A 259 7.43 10.61 -1.91
C GLN A 259 8.09 10.56 -3.30
N ASN A 260 9.11 9.71 -3.47
CA ASN A 260 9.93 9.70 -4.68
C ASN A 260 9.79 8.40 -5.50
N ALA A 261 8.99 7.45 -5.04
CA ALA A 261 8.75 6.21 -5.77
C ALA A 261 7.90 6.48 -7.01
N LYS A 262 8.35 5.95 -8.15
CA LYS A 262 7.60 5.97 -9.43
C LYS A 262 6.67 4.76 -9.57
N VAL A 263 6.76 3.83 -8.65
CA VAL A 263 6.01 2.58 -8.62
C VAL A 263 5.18 2.51 -7.33
N PRO A 264 4.13 1.70 -7.30
CA PRO A 264 3.33 1.49 -6.10
C PRO A 264 4.18 1.15 -4.88
N VAL A 265 3.77 1.68 -3.73
CA VAL A 265 4.41 1.43 -2.44
C VAL A 265 3.41 0.80 -1.49
N LEU A 266 3.69 -0.42 -1.06
CA LEU A 266 2.94 -1.08 0.01
C LEU A 266 3.61 -0.77 1.34
N TYR A 267 2.91 -0.06 2.20
CA TYR A 267 3.37 0.20 3.56
C TYR A 267 2.70 -0.77 4.54
N VAL A 268 3.52 -1.54 5.24
CA VAL A 268 3.09 -2.53 6.24
C VAL A 268 3.63 -2.14 7.60
N ARG A 269 2.73 -1.96 8.54
CA ARG A 269 3.06 -1.54 9.90
C ARG A 269 3.50 -2.68 10.81
#